data_81ae2921d0d9ab1676c47192e170b885
#
_entry.id   81ae2921d0d9ab1676c47192e170b885
#
_cell.length_a   1.000
_cell.length_b   1.000
_cell.length_c   1.000
_cell.angle_alpha   90.00
_cell.angle_beta   90.00
_cell.angle_gamma   90.00
#
_symmetry.space_group_name_H-M   'P 1'
#
loop_
_entity.id
_entity.type
_entity.pdbx_description
1 polymer ?
#
loop_
_entity_poly.entity_id
_entity_poly.type
_entity_poly.pdbx_seq_one_letter_code
_entity_poly.pdbx_strand_id
1 'polypeptide(L)'
;MQNIVASAEFGVELDLYTIASEVPNVEYEPEQFPGAILKFQSPKTSLLLFKNGKIICTGGRSEAEVVSALNMAAKLLEPYSSPLAQKG
;
A
#
# COMPACT_ATOMS: atom_id res chain seq x y z
N MET A 1 20.88 -0.13 -12.59
CA MET A 1 19.94 -0.42 -11.51
C MET A 1 18.56 0.02 -11.92
N GLN A 2 17.60 -0.87 -11.89
CA GLN A 2 16.25 -0.55 -12.32
C GLN A 2 15.35 -0.34 -11.12
N ASN A 3 14.51 0.65 -11.23
CA ASN A 3 13.58 0.97 -10.17
C ASN A 3 12.21 1.16 -10.80
N ILE A 4 11.37 0.16 -10.69
CA ILE A 4 10.06 0.18 -11.31
C ILE A 4 9.07 0.80 -10.33
N VAL A 5 8.32 1.77 -10.81
CA VAL A 5 7.28 2.41 -10.03
C VAL A 5 5.94 2.06 -10.68
N ALA A 6 5.04 1.55 -9.89
CA ALA A 6 3.71 1.18 -10.38
C ALA A 6 2.66 1.68 -9.40
N SER A 7 1.49 1.96 -9.92
CA SER A 7 0.38 2.39 -9.09
C SER A 7 -0.82 1.49 -9.35
N ALA A 8 -1.63 1.34 -8.31
CA ALA A 8 -2.85 0.54 -8.41
C ALA A 8 -3.92 1.21 -7.57
N GLU A 9 -5.16 0.98 -7.96
CA GLU A 9 -6.31 1.47 -7.20
C GLU A 9 -7.17 0.28 -6.84
N PHE A 10 -7.34 0.06 -5.55
CA PHE A 10 -8.08 -1.12 -5.09
C PHE A 10 -9.57 -0.85 -4.96
N GLY A 11 -10.02 0.39 -5.13
CA GLY A 11 -11.43 0.70 -5.04
C GLY A 11 -12.01 0.55 -3.64
N VAL A 12 -11.17 0.69 -2.64
CA VAL A 12 -11.58 0.56 -1.24
C VAL A 12 -11.00 1.72 -0.45
N GLU A 13 -11.58 1.92 0.72
CA GLU A 13 -11.05 2.90 1.66
C GLU A 13 -10.17 2.16 2.65
N LEU A 14 -8.98 2.68 2.90
CA LEU A 14 -8.03 2.07 3.83
C LEU A 14 -7.99 2.84 5.12
N ASP A 15 -8.00 2.12 6.23
CA ASP A 15 -7.87 2.71 7.55
C ASP A 15 -6.39 2.76 7.91
N LEU A 16 -5.73 3.83 7.48
CA LEU A 16 -4.29 3.95 7.65
C LEU A 16 -3.87 3.95 9.11
N TYR A 17 -4.69 4.48 9.95
CA TYR A 17 -4.40 4.55 11.37
C TYR A 17 -4.30 3.16 11.98
N THR A 18 -5.30 2.34 11.70
CA THR A 18 -5.32 0.98 12.21
C THR A 18 -4.23 0.13 11.56
N ILE A 19 -4.00 0.33 10.26
CA ILE A 19 -2.93 -0.39 9.56
C ILE A 19 -1.60 -0.09 10.22
N ALA A 20 -1.29 1.17 10.48
CA ALA A 20 -0.02 1.54 11.08
C ALA A 20 0.10 0.98 12.50
N SER A 21 -1.02 0.83 13.17
CA SER A 21 -1.04 0.33 14.54
C SER A 21 -0.85 -1.19 14.61
N GLU A 22 -1.39 -1.93 13.66
CA GLU A 22 -1.42 -3.39 13.76
C GLU A 22 -0.48 -4.09 12.80
N VAL A 23 -0.16 -3.47 11.67
CA VAL A 23 0.70 -4.11 10.66
C VAL A 23 2.13 -3.69 10.90
N PRO A 24 3.07 -4.65 11.00
CA PRO A 24 4.47 -4.30 11.18
C PRO A 24 5.05 -3.65 9.92
N ASN A 25 6.11 -2.88 10.11
CA ASN A 25 6.84 -2.25 9.01
C ASN A 25 6.01 -1.19 8.28
N VAL A 26 5.04 -0.60 8.95
CA VAL A 26 4.25 0.48 8.40
C VAL A 26 4.53 1.75 9.18
N GLU A 27 4.80 2.83 8.44
CA GLU A 27 5.00 4.14 9.03
C GLU A 27 3.90 5.06 8.54
N TYR A 28 3.26 5.74 9.45
CA TYR A 28 2.20 6.67 9.11
C TYR A 28 2.38 7.95 9.92
N GLU A 29 2.79 9.00 9.23
CA GLU A 29 2.98 10.30 9.84
C GLU A 29 2.22 11.34 9.03
N PRO A 30 0.93 11.51 9.33
CA PRO A 30 0.08 12.37 8.50
C PRO A 30 0.55 13.83 8.47
N GLU A 31 1.34 14.25 9.43
CA GLU A 31 1.86 15.60 9.43
C GLU A 31 2.93 15.81 8.37
N GLN A 32 3.60 14.74 7.98
CA GLN A 32 4.67 14.83 7.00
C GLN A 32 4.26 14.30 5.64
N PHE A 33 3.40 13.30 5.61
CA PHE A 33 3.00 12.68 4.38
C PHE A 33 1.60 12.12 4.54
N PRO A 34 0.69 12.38 3.58
CA PRO A 34 -0.71 11.99 3.74
C PRO A 34 -0.98 10.48 3.61
N GLY A 35 0.01 9.69 3.25
CA GLY A 35 -0.17 8.26 3.11
C GLY A 35 0.66 7.50 4.12
N ALA A 36 0.46 6.19 4.18
CA ALA A 36 1.27 5.31 5.00
C ALA A 36 2.30 4.62 4.11
N ILE A 37 3.43 4.26 4.69
CA ILE A 37 4.50 3.61 3.96
C ILE A 37 4.64 2.20 4.51
N LEU A 38 4.40 1.21 3.65
CA LEU A 38 4.55 -0.20 3.98
C LEU A 38 5.79 -0.73 3.27
N LYS A 39 6.69 -1.33 4.03
CA LYS A 39 7.93 -1.84 3.48
C LYS A 39 7.94 -3.35 3.52
N PHE A 40 8.23 -3.96 2.39
CA PHE A 40 8.42 -5.41 2.29
C PHE A 40 9.90 -5.71 2.13
N GLN A 41 10.31 -6.87 2.64
CA GLN A 41 11.70 -7.29 2.52
C GLN A 41 11.87 -8.32 1.40
N SER A 42 10.84 -9.05 1.08
CA SER A 42 10.91 -10.07 0.03
C SER A 42 9.58 -10.09 -0.71
N PRO A 43 9.48 -9.49 -1.87
CA PRO A 43 10.51 -8.69 -2.54
C PRO A 43 10.74 -7.35 -1.85
N LYS A 44 11.94 -6.83 -1.97
CA LYS A 44 12.30 -5.60 -1.29
C LYS A 44 11.66 -4.43 -2.01
N THR A 45 10.52 -4.01 -1.51
CA THR A 45 9.74 -2.94 -2.11
C THR A 45 9.15 -2.05 -1.03
N SER A 46 8.80 -0.84 -1.42
CA SER A 46 8.09 0.09 -0.55
C SER A 46 6.78 0.46 -1.21
N LEU A 47 5.71 0.44 -0.44
CA LEU A 47 4.39 0.77 -0.94
C LEU A 47 3.86 1.98 -0.22
N LEU A 48 3.35 2.93 -0.98
CA LEU A 48 2.70 4.11 -0.43
C LEU A 48 1.21 3.85 -0.46
N LEU A 49 0.59 3.86 0.71
CA LEU A 49 -0.82 3.54 0.88
C LEU A 49 -1.59 4.82 1.14
N PHE A 50 -2.65 5.02 0.37
CA PHE A 50 -3.48 6.21 0.52
C PHE A 50 -4.87 5.80 0.98
N LYS A 51 -5.51 6.69 1.69
CA LYS A 51 -6.80 6.40 2.28
C LYS A 51 -7.85 6.01 1.24
N ASN A 52 -7.74 6.55 0.04
CA ASN A 52 -8.72 6.26 -1.02
C ASN A 52 -8.45 4.93 -1.73
N GLY A 53 -7.54 4.12 -1.21
CA GLY A 53 -7.25 2.83 -1.81
C GLY A 53 -6.20 2.85 -2.90
N LYS A 54 -5.60 4.00 -3.15
CA LYS A 54 -4.53 4.09 -4.12
C LYS A 54 -3.24 3.61 -3.49
N ILE A 55 -2.50 2.78 -4.21
CA ILE A 55 -1.24 2.22 -3.73
C ILE A 55 -0.19 2.44 -4.79
N ILE A 56 0.95 2.99 -4.39
CA ILE A 56 2.08 3.18 -5.27
C ILE A 56 3.21 2.28 -4.78
N CYS A 57 3.67 1.41 -5.66
CA CYS A 57 4.75 0.47 -5.34
C CYS A 57 6.04 0.96 -5.97
N THR A 58 7.08 1.06 -5.16
CA THR A 58 8.40 1.50 -5.63
C THR A 58 9.46 0.49 -5.20
N GLY A 59 10.59 0.50 -5.88
CA GLY A 59 11.72 -0.33 -5.50
C GLY A 59 11.72 -1.71 -6.12
N GLY A 60 10.75 -2.02 -6.98
CA GLY A 60 10.73 -3.31 -7.64
C GLY A 60 11.77 -3.40 -8.73
N ARG A 61 12.36 -4.58 -8.89
CA ARG A 61 13.35 -4.81 -9.93
C ARG A 61 12.74 -5.38 -11.20
N SER A 62 11.54 -5.92 -11.10
CA SER A 62 10.87 -6.51 -12.25
C SER A 62 9.38 -6.36 -12.04
N GLU A 63 8.63 -6.55 -13.12
CA GLU A 63 7.18 -6.50 -13.03
C GLU A 63 6.65 -7.60 -12.11
N ALA A 64 7.29 -8.76 -12.14
CA ALA A 64 6.87 -9.87 -11.30
C ALA A 64 6.97 -9.50 -9.82
N GLU A 65 8.04 -8.81 -9.44
CA GLU A 65 8.19 -8.38 -8.06
C GLU A 65 7.14 -7.36 -7.67
N VAL A 66 6.84 -6.43 -8.57
CA VAL A 66 5.83 -5.42 -8.31
C VAL A 66 4.45 -6.06 -8.15
N VAL A 67 4.11 -6.98 -9.05
CA VAL A 67 2.82 -7.66 -8.95
C VAL A 67 2.74 -8.47 -7.67
N SER A 68 3.82 -9.15 -7.32
CA SER A 68 3.86 -9.94 -6.09
C SER A 68 3.64 -9.04 -4.87
N ALA A 69 4.32 -7.90 -4.84
CA ALA A 69 4.18 -6.97 -3.72
C ALA A 69 2.75 -6.43 -3.63
N LEU A 70 2.16 -6.10 -4.76
CA LEU A 70 0.79 -5.59 -4.75
C LEU A 70 -0.20 -6.65 -4.30
N ASN A 71 0.00 -7.90 -4.72
CA ASN A 71 -0.85 -8.99 -4.28
C ASN A 71 -0.71 -9.24 -2.78
N MET A 72 0.51 -9.19 -2.27
CA MET A 72 0.74 -9.35 -0.84
C MET A 72 0.08 -8.23 -0.07
N ALA A 73 0.19 -7.02 -0.58
CA ALA A 73 -0.44 -5.87 0.07
C ALA A 73 -1.96 -6.01 0.07
N ALA A 74 -2.54 -6.47 -1.03
CA ALA A 74 -3.98 -6.64 -1.11
C ALA A 74 -4.49 -7.60 -0.03
N LYS A 75 -3.80 -8.71 0.16
CA LYS A 75 -4.18 -9.68 1.17
C LYS A 75 -3.98 -9.13 2.58
N LEU A 76 -2.87 -8.45 2.78
CA LEU A 76 -2.54 -7.92 4.09
C LEU A 76 -3.52 -6.83 4.52
N LEU A 77 -3.96 -6.02 3.58
CA LEU A 77 -4.79 -4.86 3.88
C LEU A 77 -6.28 -5.17 3.83
N GLU A 78 -6.65 -6.36 3.40
CA GLU A 78 -8.06 -6.71 3.28
C GLU A 78 -8.85 -6.49 4.57
N PRO A 79 -8.36 -6.91 5.75
CA PRO A 79 -9.11 -6.69 6.98
C PRO A 79 -9.28 -5.21 7.34
N TYR A 80 -8.48 -4.35 6.75
CA TYR A 80 -8.50 -2.92 7.07
C TYR A 80 -9.15 -2.09 5.97
N SER A 81 -9.70 -2.74 4.97
CA SER A 81 -10.31 -2.05 3.85
C SER A 81 -11.81 -2.07 3.96
N SER A 82 -12.44 -1.01 3.46
CA SER A 82 -13.89 -0.90 3.42
C SER A 82 -14.29 -0.45 2.03
N PRO A 83 -15.51 -0.80 1.57
CA PRO A 83 -15.94 -0.29 0.29
C PRO A 83 -15.97 1.23 0.31
N LEU A 84 -15.53 1.83 -0.80
CA LEU A 84 -15.61 3.27 -0.92
C LEU A 84 -17.06 3.70 -0.85
N ALA A 85 -17.31 4.80 -0.15
CA ALA A 85 -18.66 5.32 -0.06
C ALA A 85 -19.14 5.70 -1.44
N GLN A 86 -20.27 5.13 -1.83
CA GLN A 86 -20.86 5.42 -3.12
C GLN A 86 -21.97 6.42 -2.93
N LYS A 87 -21.83 7.54 -3.59
CA LYS A 87 -22.91 8.49 -3.65
C LYS A 87 -23.78 8.11 -4.82
N GLY A 88 -24.78 7.37 -4.52
CA GLY A 88 -25.67 6.89 -5.54
C GLY A 88 -26.47 8.00 -6.16
#